data_2997bf212a313f2bac906850f4503caf
#
_entry.id   2997bf212a313f2bac906850f4503caf
#
_cell.length_a   1.000
_cell.length_b   1.000
_cell.length_c   1.000
_cell.angle_alpha   90.00
_cell.angle_beta   90.00
_cell.angle_gamma   90.00
#
_symmetry.space_group_name_H-M   'P 1'
#
loop_
_entity.id
_entity.type
_entity.pdbx_description
1 polymer ?
#
loop_
_entity_poly.entity_id
_entity_poly.type
_entity_poly.pdbx_seq_one_letter_code
_entity_poly.pdbx_strand_id
1 'polypeptide(L)'
;MISDLHYGITLNKEQLEKVVERINKESPDIVILDGDLVDESTTLPQMKEAFKTLSGIHNKYGIYYVYGNHDKNNYTSKPYYTPKALAEEITKDGITILEDNVEKINNDLVLVGRADRGDGNFIRKNITALTKGLDKNKQWIVLDHQPCEYSEVKKAGGDIILSGHTHAGQILPIGLISPMLHMNDLNYGYVKEGNLNEIVTSGIAGWGYPIRTEKHSEYVIINIKNK
;
A
#
# COMPACT_ATOMS: atom_id res chain seq x y z
N MET A 1 -0.35 7.52 4.11
CA MET A 1 -0.11 6.33 3.24
C MET A 1 1.32 6.33 2.73
N ILE A 2 1.97 5.20 2.80
CA ILE A 2 3.31 4.90 2.25
C ILE A 2 3.15 3.65 1.40
N SER A 3 3.77 3.61 0.22
CA SER A 3 3.78 2.47 -0.70
C SER A 3 5.09 2.42 -1.46
N ASP A 4 5.43 1.28 -2.04
CA ASP A 4 6.51 1.13 -3.01
C ASP A 4 7.87 1.61 -2.47
N LEU A 5 8.26 1.08 -1.32
CA LEU A 5 9.53 1.41 -0.67
C LEU A 5 10.69 0.63 -1.28
N HIS A 6 10.48 -0.65 -1.66
CA HIS A 6 11.53 -1.54 -2.19
C HIS A 6 12.83 -1.36 -1.43
N TYR A 7 12.78 -1.60 -0.12
CA TYR A 7 13.84 -1.21 0.80
C TYR A 7 15.20 -1.80 0.44
N GLY A 8 16.18 -0.91 0.33
CA GLY A 8 17.56 -1.28 -0.02
C GLY A 8 17.95 -0.89 -1.46
N ILE A 9 17.00 -0.44 -2.31
CA ILE A 9 17.29 0.02 -3.67
C ILE A 9 17.66 1.50 -3.69
N THR A 10 16.76 2.36 -3.22
CA THR A 10 16.96 3.82 -3.26
C THR A 10 17.10 4.45 -1.88
N LEU A 11 16.47 3.87 -0.86
CA LEU A 11 16.53 4.37 0.50
C LEU A 11 17.32 3.42 1.41
N ASN A 12 18.23 3.98 2.17
CA ASN A 12 18.89 3.32 3.28
C ASN A 12 18.20 3.65 4.61
N LYS A 13 18.71 3.10 5.72
CA LYS A 13 18.17 3.30 7.06
C LYS A 13 18.03 4.76 7.44
N GLU A 14 19.11 5.54 7.33
CA GLU A 14 19.13 6.95 7.73
C GLU A 14 18.12 7.79 6.92
N GLN A 15 17.95 7.45 5.66
CA GLN A 15 16.98 8.12 4.79
C GLN A 15 15.55 7.75 5.17
N LEU A 16 15.28 6.48 5.47
CA LEU A 16 13.96 6.03 5.94
C LEU A 16 13.62 6.63 7.32
N GLU A 17 14.58 6.70 8.24
CA GLU A 17 14.41 7.37 9.54
C GLU A 17 13.99 8.84 9.36
N LYS A 18 14.63 9.58 8.43
CA LYS A 18 14.23 10.96 8.10
C LYS A 18 12.82 11.05 7.51
N VAL A 19 12.40 10.05 6.75
CA VAL A 19 11.02 9.97 6.27
C VAL A 19 10.05 9.78 7.45
N VAL A 20 10.35 8.83 8.34
CA VAL A 20 9.55 8.59 9.55
C VAL A 20 9.45 9.86 10.41
N GLU A 21 10.56 10.58 10.62
CA GLU A 21 10.57 11.86 11.33
C GLU A 21 9.65 12.92 10.68
N ARG A 22 9.64 12.98 9.34
CA ARG A 22 8.74 13.92 8.61
C ARG A 22 7.28 13.53 8.79
N ILE A 23 6.97 12.24 8.67
CA ILE A 23 5.60 11.73 8.85
C ILE A 23 5.13 11.96 10.29
N ASN A 24 6.01 11.80 11.28
CA ASN A 24 5.68 12.07 12.69
C ASN A 24 5.31 13.55 12.96
N LYS A 25 5.85 14.49 12.17
CA LYS A 25 5.45 15.91 12.26
C LYS A 25 4.03 16.17 11.77
N GLU A 26 3.53 15.33 10.85
CA GLU A 26 2.14 15.39 10.37
C GLU A 26 1.14 14.84 11.39
N SER A 27 1.62 14.12 12.42
CA SER A 27 0.79 13.54 13.49
C SER A 27 -0.38 12.71 12.97
N PRO A 28 -0.13 11.68 12.15
CA PRO A 28 -1.21 10.91 11.53
C PRO A 28 -2.03 10.14 12.58
N ASP A 29 -3.35 10.10 12.40
CA ASP A 29 -4.21 9.25 13.23
C ASP A 29 -4.05 7.76 12.87
N ILE A 30 -3.87 7.44 11.60
CA ILE A 30 -3.72 6.09 11.05
C ILE A 30 -2.57 6.08 10.05
N VAL A 31 -1.81 5.01 10.01
CA VAL A 31 -0.76 4.79 9.02
C VAL A 31 -1.14 3.61 8.13
N ILE A 32 -1.09 3.82 6.83
CA ILE A 32 -1.29 2.79 5.82
C ILE A 32 0.03 2.52 5.11
N LEU A 33 0.43 1.27 5.12
CA LEU A 33 1.56 0.72 4.39
C LEU A 33 0.97 -0.14 3.25
N ASP A 34 0.97 0.42 2.03
CA ASP A 34 0.18 -0.10 0.92
C ASP A 34 1.05 -0.89 -0.08
N GLY A 35 1.73 -1.90 0.43
CA GLY A 35 2.46 -2.89 -0.35
C GLY A 35 3.79 -2.44 -0.96
N ASP A 36 4.54 -3.44 -1.45
CA ASP A 36 5.86 -3.32 -2.06
C ASP A 36 6.86 -2.54 -1.18
N LEU A 37 6.84 -2.85 0.13
CA LEU A 37 7.81 -2.27 1.06
C LEU A 37 9.16 -2.97 1.00
N VAL A 38 9.15 -4.23 0.64
CA VAL A 38 10.32 -5.08 0.41
C VAL A 38 10.15 -5.83 -0.91
N ASP A 39 11.23 -6.37 -1.44
CA ASP A 39 11.21 -7.12 -2.70
C ASP A 39 12.23 -8.26 -2.71
N GLU A 40 12.39 -8.90 -3.86
CA GLU A 40 13.27 -10.04 -4.08
C GLU A 40 14.77 -9.72 -3.85
N SER A 41 15.15 -8.45 -3.87
CA SER A 41 16.53 -8.00 -3.60
C SER A 41 16.76 -7.67 -2.12
N THR A 42 15.68 -7.52 -1.36
CA THR A 42 15.74 -7.17 0.06
C THR A 42 16.20 -8.36 0.89
N THR A 43 17.31 -8.23 1.58
CA THR A 43 17.84 -9.27 2.49
C THR A 43 17.02 -9.37 3.78
N LEU A 44 17.10 -10.51 4.48
CA LEU A 44 16.41 -10.69 5.76
C LEU A 44 16.73 -9.59 6.80
N PRO A 45 18.01 -9.16 7.00
CA PRO A 45 18.30 -8.04 7.89
C PRO A 45 17.64 -6.72 7.44
N GLN A 46 17.65 -6.43 6.14
CA GLN A 46 17.03 -5.22 5.60
C GLN A 46 15.50 -5.24 5.77
N MET A 47 14.86 -6.38 5.55
CA MET A 47 13.41 -6.54 5.79
C MET A 47 13.07 -6.20 7.24
N LYS A 48 13.80 -6.77 8.20
CA LYS A 48 13.61 -6.47 9.62
C LYS A 48 13.87 -5.01 9.96
N GLU A 49 14.90 -4.42 9.38
CA GLU A 49 15.24 -3.01 9.58
C GLU A 49 14.13 -2.08 9.04
N ALA A 50 13.58 -2.39 7.86
CA ALA A 50 12.51 -1.62 7.26
C ALA A 50 11.27 -1.56 8.16
N PHE A 51 10.73 -2.72 8.56
CA PHE A 51 9.52 -2.76 9.39
C PHE A 51 9.76 -2.20 10.79
N LYS A 52 10.93 -2.45 11.38
CA LYS A 52 11.30 -1.84 12.66
C LYS A 52 11.36 -0.31 12.57
N THR A 53 11.88 0.24 11.50
CA THR A 53 11.93 1.69 11.30
C THR A 53 10.53 2.27 11.08
N LEU A 54 9.71 1.63 10.23
CA LEU A 54 8.34 2.07 9.96
C LEU A 54 7.44 1.97 11.20
N SER A 55 7.65 1.00 12.07
CA SER A 55 6.91 0.89 13.35
C SER A 55 7.16 2.06 14.29
N GLY A 56 8.19 2.88 14.05
CA GLY A 56 8.45 4.14 14.76
C GLY A 56 7.55 5.31 14.36
N ILE A 57 6.62 5.14 13.43
CA ILE A 57 5.66 6.19 13.08
C ILE A 57 4.60 6.31 14.18
N HIS A 58 4.54 7.46 14.83
CA HIS A 58 3.55 7.76 15.87
C HIS A 58 2.16 7.85 15.25
N ASN A 59 1.19 7.22 15.87
CA ASN A 59 -0.18 7.20 15.39
C ASN A 59 -1.16 6.91 16.53
N LYS A 60 -2.45 7.13 16.29
CA LYS A 60 -3.50 6.93 17.31
C LYS A 60 -4.21 5.59 17.16
N TYR A 61 -4.43 5.14 15.94
CA TYR A 61 -5.31 4.00 15.66
C TYR A 61 -4.59 2.79 15.06
N GLY A 62 -3.28 2.84 14.91
CA GLY A 62 -2.47 1.74 14.43
C GLY A 62 -1.85 1.94 13.05
N ILE A 63 -0.96 1.02 12.72
CA ILE A 63 -0.30 0.89 11.42
C ILE A 63 -0.86 -0.35 10.76
N TYR A 64 -1.39 -0.20 9.55
CA TYR A 64 -2.03 -1.27 8.77
C TYR A 64 -1.27 -1.50 7.48
N TYR A 65 -1.10 -2.75 7.13
CA TYR A 65 -0.32 -3.18 5.99
C TYR A 65 -1.14 -4.11 5.09
N VAL A 66 -1.06 -3.89 3.78
CA VAL A 66 -1.45 -4.84 2.75
C VAL A 66 -0.23 -5.24 1.94
N TYR A 67 -0.20 -6.46 1.44
CA TYR A 67 0.89 -6.93 0.58
C TYR A 67 0.78 -6.32 -0.81
N GLY A 68 1.94 -6.01 -1.40
CA GLY A 68 2.10 -5.82 -2.82
C GLY A 68 2.60 -7.10 -3.49
N ASN A 69 2.78 -7.07 -4.79
CA ASN A 69 3.14 -8.24 -5.56
C ASN A 69 4.59 -8.70 -5.35
N HIS A 70 5.48 -7.84 -4.86
CA HIS A 70 6.89 -8.16 -4.58
C HIS A 70 7.15 -8.66 -3.16
N ASP A 71 6.38 -8.23 -2.17
CA ASP A 71 6.68 -8.46 -0.74
C ASP A 71 6.92 -9.92 -0.38
N LYS A 72 6.16 -10.83 -0.97
CA LYS A 72 6.25 -12.28 -0.71
C LYS A 72 7.31 -13.01 -1.52
N ASN A 73 8.17 -12.29 -2.24
CA ASN A 73 9.22 -12.84 -3.10
C ASN A 73 8.69 -13.73 -4.24
N ASN A 74 7.54 -13.40 -4.82
CA ASN A 74 6.87 -14.23 -5.82
C ASN A 74 7.66 -14.36 -7.15
N TYR A 75 8.65 -13.48 -7.39
CA TYR A 75 9.40 -13.42 -8.65
C TYR A 75 10.83 -14.00 -8.55
N THR A 76 11.17 -14.68 -7.45
CA THR A 76 12.47 -15.31 -7.29
C THR A 76 12.38 -16.76 -6.84
N SER A 77 13.28 -17.61 -7.34
CA SER A 77 13.45 -18.99 -6.86
C SER A 77 14.40 -19.09 -5.65
N LYS A 78 15.02 -17.97 -5.24
CA LYS A 78 16.01 -17.91 -4.15
C LYS A 78 15.71 -16.76 -3.20
N PRO A 79 14.57 -16.79 -2.48
CA PRO A 79 14.19 -15.72 -1.58
C PRO A 79 15.14 -15.63 -0.38
N TYR A 80 15.42 -14.42 0.08
CA TYR A 80 16.21 -14.18 1.32
C TYR A 80 15.39 -14.44 2.59
N TYR A 81 14.07 -14.47 2.50
CA TYR A 81 13.15 -14.77 3.60
C TYR A 81 11.88 -15.41 3.05
N THR A 82 11.15 -16.10 3.92
CA THR A 82 9.87 -16.71 3.55
C THR A 82 8.71 -15.73 3.80
N PRO A 83 7.55 -15.89 3.13
CA PRO A 83 6.35 -15.10 3.45
C PRO A 83 5.95 -15.21 4.94
N LYS A 84 6.18 -16.37 5.56
CA LYS A 84 5.94 -16.57 6.99
C LYS A 84 6.85 -15.71 7.86
N ALA A 85 8.15 -15.67 7.56
CA ALA A 85 9.11 -14.85 8.31
C ALA A 85 8.80 -13.36 8.17
N LEU A 86 8.34 -12.92 6.99
CA LEU A 86 7.85 -11.56 6.74
C LEU A 86 6.64 -11.24 7.62
N ALA A 87 5.61 -12.09 7.62
CA ALA A 87 4.41 -11.89 8.43
C ALA A 87 4.71 -11.86 9.94
N GLU A 88 5.61 -12.73 10.40
CA GLU A 88 6.05 -12.76 11.80
C GLU A 88 6.76 -11.46 12.21
N GLU A 89 7.64 -10.92 11.38
CA GLU A 89 8.34 -9.67 11.68
C GLU A 89 7.39 -8.47 11.67
N ILE A 90 6.51 -8.35 10.66
CA ILE A 90 5.49 -7.29 10.58
C ILE A 90 4.64 -7.27 11.86
N THR A 91 4.12 -8.45 12.25
CA THR A 91 3.25 -8.57 13.43
C THR A 91 4.01 -8.29 14.73
N LYS A 92 5.25 -8.76 14.84
CA LYS A 92 6.14 -8.52 15.99
C LYS A 92 6.41 -7.01 16.19
N ASP A 93 6.52 -6.25 15.13
CA ASP A 93 6.72 -4.80 15.18
C ASP A 93 5.41 -4.01 15.38
N GLY A 94 4.29 -4.70 15.67
CA GLY A 94 3.01 -4.09 16.02
C GLY A 94 2.22 -3.57 14.82
N ILE A 95 2.55 -4.02 13.62
CA ILE A 95 1.86 -3.66 12.38
C ILE A 95 0.79 -4.71 12.08
N THR A 96 -0.44 -4.28 11.79
CA THR A 96 -1.57 -5.17 11.49
C THR A 96 -1.62 -5.47 9.99
N ILE A 97 -1.54 -6.75 9.64
CA ILE A 97 -1.67 -7.21 8.25
C ILE A 97 -3.16 -7.37 7.90
N LEU A 98 -3.58 -6.78 6.80
CA LEU A 98 -4.90 -6.94 6.23
C LEU A 98 -4.80 -7.64 4.87
N GLU A 99 -5.00 -8.96 4.87
CA GLU A 99 -5.01 -9.77 3.64
C GLU A 99 -6.38 -10.41 3.49
N ASP A 100 -7.22 -9.86 2.60
CA ASP A 100 -8.64 -10.17 2.49
C ASP A 100 -9.36 -10.14 3.84
N ASN A 101 -9.06 -9.10 4.60
CA ASN A 101 -9.57 -8.90 5.95
C ASN A 101 -10.13 -7.48 6.15
N VAL A 102 -10.94 -7.33 7.17
CA VAL A 102 -11.63 -6.09 7.51
C VAL A 102 -11.31 -5.71 8.94
N GLU A 103 -10.93 -4.45 9.15
CA GLU A 103 -10.66 -3.88 10.48
C GLU A 103 -11.60 -2.71 10.77
N LYS A 104 -12.24 -2.75 11.94
CA LYS A 104 -13.10 -1.66 12.42
C LYS A 104 -12.29 -0.72 13.30
N ILE A 105 -11.93 0.42 12.76
CA ILE A 105 -11.09 1.40 13.47
C ILE A 105 -11.84 2.08 14.60
N ASN A 106 -13.07 2.48 14.31
CA ASN A 106 -13.98 3.11 15.28
C ASN A 106 -15.44 2.97 14.82
N ASN A 107 -16.34 3.77 15.39
CA ASN A 107 -17.76 3.72 15.05
C ASN A 107 -18.05 4.18 13.62
N ASP A 108 -17.19 4.97 13.00
CA ASP A 108 -17.44 5.65 11.72
C ASP A 108 -16.54 5.16 10.57
N LEU A 109 -15.45 4.44 10.89
CA LEU A 109 -14.42 4.10 9.92
C LEU A 109 -14.07 2.60 9.93
N VAL A 110 -14.00 2.04 8.72
CA VAL A 110 -13.61 0.64 8.46
C VAL A 110 -12.50 0.62 7.42
N LEU A 111 -11.45 -0.16 7.66
CA LEU A 111 -10.44 -0.51 6.66
C LEU A 111 -10.78 -1.87 6.06
N VAL A 112 -10.66 -1.98 4.75
CA VAL A 112 -10.85 -3.22 4.00
C VAL A 112 -9.56 -3.49 3.24
N GLY A 113 -8.71 -4.36 3.78
CA GLY A 113 -7.46 -4.75 3.12
C GLY A 113 -7.68 -5.93 2.19
N ARG A 114 -7.22 -5.79 0.96
CA ARG A 114 -7.32 -6.84 -0.05
C ARG A 114 -6.01 -7.62 -0.15
N ALA A 115 -6.12 -8.91 -0.47
CA ALA A 115 -4.97 -9.68 -0.91
C ALA A 115 -4.47 -9.16 -2.26
N ASP A 116 -3.17 -9.20 -2.48
CA ASP A 116 -2.60 -8.76 -3.76
C ASP A 116 -3.12 -9.63 -4.93
N ARG A 117 -3.41 -8.98 -6.04
CA ARG A 117 -3.90 -9.63 -7.25
C ARG A 117 -2.85 -10.54 -7.91
N GLY A 118 -1.58 -10.20 -7.75
CA GLY A 118 -0.43 -10.93 -8.31
C GLY A 118 0.03 -12.12 -7.47
N ASP A 119 -0.55 -12.36 -6.29
CA ASP A 119 -0.19 -13.50 -5.45
C ASP A 119 -0.78 -14.80 -6.02
N GLY A 120 -0.01 -15.48 -6.87
CA GLY A 120 -0.41 -16.74 -7.48
C GLY A 120 -0.67 -17.91 -6.51
N ASN A 121 -0.31 -17.74 -5.24
CA ASN A 121 -0.51 -18.72 -4.16
C ASN A 121 -1.76 -18.45 -3.32
N PHE A 122 -2.44 -17.33 -3.57
CA PHE A 122 -3.60 -16.90 -2.80
C PHE A 122 -4.80 -16.60 -3.73
N ILE A 123 -5.96 -17.16 -3.41
CA ILE A 123 -7.20 -16.86 -4.13
C ILE A 123 -7.85 -15.65 -3.47
N ARG A 124 -7.67 -14.47 -4.08
CA ARG A 124 -8.23 -13.21 -3.65
C ARG A 124 -9.76 -13.26 -3.58
N LYS A 125 -10.33 -12.85 -2.46
CA LYS A 125 -11.79 -12.74 -2.30
C LYS A 125 -12.36 -11.63 -3.21
N ASN A 126 -13.55 -11.88 -3.74
CA ASN A 126 -14.32 -10.81 -4.37
C ASN A 126 -14.67 -9.76 -3.31
N ILE A 127 -14.57 -8.47 -3.67
CA ILE A 127 -14.82 -7.35 -2.74
C ILE A 127 -16.21 -7.41 -2.11
N THR A 128 -17.24 -7.80 -2.87
CA THR A 128 -18.61 -7.94 -2.36
C THR A 128 -18.73 -9.02 -1.29
N ALA A 129 -17.98 -10.12 -1.43
CA ALA A 129 -17.94 -11.17 -0.42
C ALA A 129 -17.18 -10.72 0.83
N LEU A 130 -16.07 -10.00 0.65
CA LEU A 130 -15.24 -9.47 1.73
C LEU A 130 -15.98 -8.42 2.57
N THR A 131 -16.80 -7.58 1.94
CA THR A 131 -17.55 -6.50 2.60
C THR A 131 -18.98 -6.89 3.00
N LYS A 132 -19.34 -8.16 2.85
CA LYS A 132 -20.68 -8.65 3.21
C LYS A 132 -21.02 -8.36 4.67
N GLY A 133 -22.13 -7.64 4.89
CA GLY A 133 -22.61 -7.31 6.23
C GLY A 133 -21.95 -6.10 6.88
N LEU A 134 -21.08 -5.41 6.20
CA LEU A 134 -20.57 -4.12 6.68
C LEU A 134 -21.65 -3.04 6.59
N ASP A 135 -21.65 -2.16 7.59
CA ASP A 135 -22.56 -1.02 7.65
C ASP A 135 -22.15 0.04 6.62
N LYS A 136 -23.03 0.30 5.65
CA LYS A 136 -22.81 1.29 4.57
C LYS A 136 -22.90 2.75 5.03
N ASN A 137 -23.36 3.00 6.26
CA ASN A 137 -23.32 4.35 6.84
C ASN A 137 -21.91 4.71 7.35
N LYS A 138 -21.03 3.72 7.53
CA LYS A 138 -19.63 3.94 7.87
C LYS A 138 -18.82 4.29 6.63
N GLN A 139 -17.73 4.98 6.85
CA GLN A 139 -16.76 5.25 5.79
C GLN A 139 -15.85 4.03 5.60
N TRP A 140 -15.73 3.56 4.37
CA TRP A 140 -14.87 2.46 4.02
C TRP A 140 -13.67 2.94 3.24
N ILE A 141 -12.49 2.64 3.77
CA ILE A 141 -11.21 2.81 3.05
C ILE A 141 -10.76 1.42 2.60
N VAL A 142 -10.70 1.22 1.30
CA VAL A 142 -10.19 0.00 0.68
C VAL A 142 -8.71 0.19 0.40
N LEU A 143 -7.91 -0.78 0.83
CA LEU A 143 -6.47 -0.84 0.61
C LEU A 143 -6.21 -1.94 -0.41
N ASP A 144 -5.69 -1.58 -1.56
CA ASP A 144 -5.45 -2.50 -2.68
C ASP A 144 -4.22 -2.04 -3.44
N HIS A 145 -3.09 -2.69 -3.21
CA HIS A 145 -1.81 -2.25 -3.76
C HIS A 145 -1.86 -2.01 -5.27
N GLN A 146 -2.46 -2.94 -6.04
CA GLN A 146 -2.59 -2.77 -7.47
C GLN A 146 -3.88 -2.02 -7.83
N PRO A 147 -3.83 -0.92 -8.61
CA PRO A 147 -4.99 -0.11 -8.96
C PRO A 147 -5.89 -0.82 -9.99
N CYS A 148 -6.78 -1.67 -9.49
CA CYS A 148 -7.68 -2.48 -10.29
C CYS A 148 -9.02 -2.72 -9.58
N GLU A 149 -10.05 -3.09 -10.35
CA GLU A 149 -11.39 -3.42 -9.84
C GLU A 149 -12.07 -2.26 -9.11
N TYR A 150 -11.78 -1.01 -9.50
CA TYR A 150 -12.35 0.18 -8.86
C TYR A 150 -13.88 0.26 -9.05
N SER A 151 -14.38 -0.20 -10.21
CA SER A 151 -15.82 -0.29 -10.46
C SER A 151 -16.53 -1.27 -9.51
N GLU A 152 -15.88 -2.37 -9.15
CA GLU A 152 -16.39 -3.36 -8.20
C GLU A 152 -16.37 -2.80 -6.77
N VAL A 153 -15.31 -2.10 -6.37
CA VAL A 153 -15.21 -1.42 -5.09
C VAL A 153 -16.31 -0.37 -4.93
N LYS A 154 -16.53 0.44 -5.98
CA LYS A 154 -17.63 1.43 -6.03
C LYS A 154 -19.01 0.79 -5.87
N LYS A 155 -19.28 -0.31 -6.60
CA LYS A 155 -20.54 -1.06 -6.48
C LYS A 155 -20.74 -1.67 -5.10
N ALA A 156 -19.67 -2.13 -4.45
CA ALA A 156 -19.72 -2.67 -3.09
C ALA A 156 -20.04 -1.59 -2.04
N GLY A 157 -19.71 -0.33 -2.31
CA GLY A 157 -19.95 0.81 -1.42
C GLY A 157 -18.70 1.38 -0.78
N GLY A 158 -17.52 1.16 -1.36
CA GLY A 158 -16.27 1.80 -0.94
C GLY A 158 -16.34 3.32 -1.12
N ASP A 159 -15.80 4.07 -0.18
CA ASP A 159 -15.75 5.54 -0.22
C ASP A 159 -14.39 6.05 -0.71
N ILE A 160 -13.32 5.34 -0.33
CA ILE A 160 -11.94 5.66 -0.70
C ILE A 160 -11.25 4.35 -1.10
N ILE A 161 -10.49 4.36 -2.17
CA ILE A 161 -9.54 3.30 -2.50
C ILE A 161 -8.14 3.88 -2.61
N LEU A 162 -7.18 3.20 -1.97
CA LEU A 162 -5.77 3.56 -1.94
C LEU A 162 -4.98 2.49 -2.68
N SER A 163 -4.07 2.93 -3.57
CA SER A 163 -3.21 2.03 -4.34
C SER A 163 -1.82 2.63 -4.57
N GLY A 164 -0.85 1.76 -4.82
CA GLY A 164 0.52 2.08 -5.24
C GLY A 164 0.86 1.46 -6.58
N HIS A 165 1.91 0.60 -6.60
CA HIS A 165 2.29 -0.30 -7.68
C HIS A 165 2.82 0.34 -8.96
N THR A 166 2.24 1.40 -9.43
CA THR A 166 2.51 1.96 -10.76
C THR A 166 3.80 2.77 -10.84
N HIS A 167 4.32 3.20 -9.68
CA HIS A 167 5.42 4.17 -9.57
C HIS A 167 5.20 5.44 -10.41
N ALA A 168 3.96 5.70 -10.86
CA ALA A 168 3.62 6.72 -11.86
C ALA A 168 4.48 6.61 -13.14
N GLY A 169 4.91 5.38 -13.49
CA GLY A 169 5.80 5.08 -14.62
C GLY A 169 7.28 5.12 -14.30
N GLN A 170 7.70 5.75 -13.21
CA GLN A 170 9.09 5.91 -12.73
C GLN A 170 10.07 6.46 -13.77
N ILE A 171 10.18 5.85 -14.95
CA ILE A 171 11.15 6.20 -16.02
C ILE A 171 10.40 6.51 -17.30
N LEU A 172 10.68 7.68 -17.89
CA LEU A 172 10.13 8.09 -19.18
C LEU A 172 10.53 7.09 -20.29
N PRO A 173 9.61 6.65 -21.19
CA PRO A 173 8.24 7.15 -21.38
C PRO A 173 7.15 6.28 -20.73
N ILE A 174 7.46 5.43 -19.76
CA ILE A 174 6.53 4.42 -19.22
C ILE A 174 5.26 5.05 -18.68
N GLY A 175 5.35 6.16 -17.93
CA GLY A 175 4.20 6.86 -17.39
C GLY A 175 3.27 7.48 -18.44
N LEU A 176 3.74 7.63 -19.68
CA LEU A 176 2.91 8.04 -20.81
C LEU A 176 2.25 6.86 -21.51
N ILE A 177 2.94 5.72 -21.56
CA ILE A 177 2.49 4.52 -22.29
C ILE A 177 1.46 3.73 -21.46
N SER A 178 1.72 3.56 -20.17
CA SER A 178 0.87 2.74 -19.29
C SER A 178 -0.61 3.18 -19.28
N PRO A 179 -0.96 4.48 -19.18
CA PRO A 179 -2.34 4.93 -19.30
C PRO A 179 -2.98 4.62 -20.66
N MET A 180 -2.20 4.72 -21.75
CA MET A 180 -2.69 4.45 -23.11
C MET A 180 -3.04 2.97 -23.32
N LEU A 181 -2.37 2.07 -22.60
CA LEU A 181 -2.62 0.64 -22.67
C LEU A 181 -3.71 0.15 -21.71
N HIS A 182 -4.32 1.05 -20.93
CA HIS A 182 -5.34 0.73 -19.94
C HIS A 182 -4.96 -0.44 -19.02
N MET A 183 -3.70 -0.46 -18.57
CA MET A 183 -3.18 -1.54 -17.73
C MET A 183 -3.74 -1.48 -16.31
N ASN A 184 -4.13 -0.30 -15.85
CA ASN A 184 -4.65 0.00 -14.53
C ASN A 184 -5.89 0.90 -14.64
N ASP A 185 -6.76 0.87 -13.63
CA ASP A 185 -7.94 1.73 -13.56
C ASP A 185 -7.52 3.21 -13.39
N LEU A 186 -6.48 3.46 -12.59
CA LEU A 186 -5.82 4.76 -12.44
C LEU A 186 -4.31 4.54 -12.36
N ASN A 187 -3.52 5.39 -13.02
CA ASN A 187 -2.06 5.24 -12.99
C ASN A 187 -1.38 6.13 -11.94
N TYR A 188 -1.94 7.29 -11.62
CA TYR A 188 -1.37 8.21 -10.64
C TYR A 188 -2.32 9.33 -10.27
N GLY A 189 -2.28 9.75 -9.02
CA GLY A 189 -2.96 10.95 -8.52
C GLY A 189 -4.30 10.65 -7.89
N TYR A 190 -5.20 11.61 -7.98
CA TYR A 190 -6.53 11.57 -7.37
C TYR A 190 -7.62 11.75 -8.42
N VAL A 191 -8.61 10.87 -8.38
CA VAL A 191 -9.84 10.98 -9.16
C VAL A 191 -11.03 10.73 -8.25
N LYS A 192 -12.13 11.43 -8.47
CA LYS A 192 -13.41 11.16 -7.82
C LYS A 192 -14.39 10.66 -8.85
N GLU A 193 -14.83 9.42 -8.72
CA GLU A 193 -15.83 8.82 -9.59
C GLU A 193 -17.12 8.50 -8.84
N GLY A 194 -18.09 9.38 -8.92
CA GLY A 194 -19.30 9.31 -8.11
C GLY A 194 -19.00 9.51 -6.63
N ASN A 195 -19.24 8.49 -5.81
CA ASN A 195 -18.93 8.53 -4.37
C ASN A 195 -17.55 7.96 -4.03
N LEU A 196 -16.88 7.25 -4.95
CA LEU A 196 -15.56 6.69 -4.74
C LEU A 196 -14.49 7.76 -4.97
N ASN A 197 -13.58 7.87 -4.01
CA ASN A 197 -12.35 8.66 -4.11
C ASN A 197 -11.19 7.69 -4.38
N GLU A 198 -10.53 7.84 -5.51
CA GLU A 198 -9.48 6.96 -6.02
C GLU A 198 -8.15 7.68 -5.89
N ILE A 199 -7.19 7.05 -5.19
CA ILE A 199 -5.87 7.62 -4.94
C ILE A 199 -4.81 6.59 -5.29
N VAL A 200 -3.93 6.96 -6.23
CA VAL A 200 -2.75 6.16 -6.59
C VAL A 200 -1.50 6.99 -6.37
N THR A 201 -0.60 6.49 -5.51
CA THR A 201 0.67 7.17 -5.25
C THR A 201 1.73 6.75 -6.25
N SER A 202 2.73 7.64 -6.43
CA SER A 202 3.95 7.30 -7.18
C SER A 202 4.96 6.49 -6.38
N GLY A 203 4.66 6.21 -5.11
CA GLY A 203 5.56 5.48 -4.22
C GLY A 203 6.64 6.36 -3.58
N ILE A 204 7.17 5.88 -2.45
CA ILE A 204 8.17 6.63 -1.68
C ILE A 204 9.58 6.46 -2.23
N ALA A 205 9.82 5.39 -2.99
CA ALA A 205 11.11 5.04 -3.58
C ALA A 205 10.96 4.56 -5.03
N GLY A 206 12.04 4.12 -5.64
CA GLY A 206 12.04 3.52 -6.98
C GLY A 206 12.18 2.01 -6.90
N TRP A 207 11.64 1.34 -7.90
CA TRP A 207 11.78 -0.11 -8.10
C TRP A 207 12.88 -0.42 -9.10
N GLY A 208 13.64 -1.49 -8.85
CA GLY A 208 14.65 -2.05 -9.76
C GLY A 208 15.90 -1.19 -9.94
N TYR A 209 15.75 0.10 -10.17
CA TYR A 209 16.85 1.04 -10.37
C TYR A 209 16.66 2.31 -9.53
N PRO A 210 17.74 2.87 -8.95
CA PRO A 210 17.67 4.10 -8.14
C PRO A 210 17.56 5.36 -9.01
N ILE A 211 16.76 5.31 -10.08
CA ILE A 211 16.57 6.39 -11.04
C ILE A 211 15.08 6.63 -11.22
N ARG A 212 14.69 7.88 -11.12
CA ARG A 212 13.34 8.35 -11.43
C ARG A 212 13.42 9.57 -12.32
N THR A 213 12.76 9.54 -13.46
CA THR A 213 12.67 10.66 -14.41
C THR A 213 11.26 11.20 -14.57
N GLU A 214 10.27 10.49 -14.01
CA GLU A 214 8.86 10.88 -13.98
C GLU A 214 8.37 10.99 -12.54
N LYS A 215 7.63 12.07 -12.26
CA LYS A 215 7.05 12.38 -10.95
C LYS A 215 8.09 12.43 -9.82
N HIS A 216 7.64 12.46 -8.59
CA HIS A 216 8.49 12.56 -7.40
C HIS A 216 8.21 11.38 -6.48
N SER A 217 9.19 11.01 -5.65
CA SER A 217 8.95 10.14 -4.50
C SER A 217 8.07 10.87 -3.49
N GLU A 218 7.04 10.20 -2.99
CA GLU A 218 6.05 10.81 -2.10
C GLU A 218 5.53 9.83 -1.05
N TYR A 219 5.06 10.35 0.06
CA TYR A 219 4.02 9.76 0.89
C TYR A 219 2.77 10.62 0.80
N VAL A 220 1.60 10.03 1.02
CA VAL A 220 0.33 10.75 0.84
C VAL A 220 -0.33 11.02 2.18
N ILE A 221 -0.68 12.30 2.44
CA ILE A 221 -1.50 12.70 3.57
C ILE A 221 -2.94 12.84 3.11
N ILE A 222 -3.83 12.10 3.76
CA ILE A 222 -5.26 12.07 3.42
C ILE A 222 -6.04 12.63 4.60
N ASN A 223 -6.67 13.76 4.42
CA ASN A 223 -7.54 14.39 5.43
C ASN A 223 -8.98 13.97 5.19
N ILE A 224 -9.49 13.08 6.05
CA ILE A 224 -10.86 12.60 5.98
C ILE A 224 -11.74 13.49 6.85
N LYS A 225 -12.83 14.00 6.27
CA LYS A 225 -13.86 14.74 6.98
C LYS A 225 -15.12 13.90 7.05
N ASN A 226 -15.88 14.06 8.14
CA ASN A 226 -17.18 13.40 8.26
C ASN A 226 -18.08 13.75 7.06
N LYS A 227 -18.89 12.75 6.66
CA LYS A 227 -19.93 12.93 5.64
C LYS A 227 -20.94 13.99 6.03
#